data_f125c530ffdb33fdfc3d2d6967bb8ecd
#
_entry.id   f125c530ffdb33fdfc3d2d6967bb8ecd
#
_cell.length_a   1.000
_cell.length_b   1.000
_cell.length_c   1.000
_cell.angle_alpha   90.00
_cell.angle_beta   90.00
_cell.angle_gamma   90.00
#
_symmetry.space_group_name_H-M   'P 1'
#
loop_
_entity.id
_entity.type
_entity.pdbx_description
1 polymer ?
#
loop_
_entity_poly.entity_id
_entity_poly.type
_entity_poly.pdbx_seq_one_letter_code
_entity_poly.pdbx_strand_id
1 'polypeptide(L)'
;MPPERRYQIALCVLYTCFTLLRFRYRRAARAQIPVPREDNGDAQRLGVLIPYEVMTFFLYLLLPRTLAWAAVPVPAAVRWAGAALGCAALVLFAWVHRALGANYSWLLQLREGHTLVTSGPYRWVRHPMYTAFILLHMAAALLSANAFLGLTWLGGLALLLAGRVRREEAMLTEAFGTKYKAYMARTGRFLPGVGRAVNLAKARTHGSKKPSQG
;
A
#
# COMPACT_ATOMS: atom_id res chain seq x y z
N MET A 1 -16.80 27.13 12.22
CA MET A 1 -15.63 26.80 11.38
C MET A 1 -16.09 26.65 9.94
N PRO A 2 -15.34 27.18 8.95
CA PRO A 2 -15.60 26.90 7.54
C PRO A 2 -15.65 25.38 7.32
N PRO A 3 -16.58 24.88 6.51
CA PRO A 3 -16.77 23.43 6.32
C PRO A 3 -15.49 22.69 5.88
N GLU A 4 -14.65 23.34 5.06
CA GLU A 4 -13.38 22.76 4.60
C GLU A 4 -12.37 22.49 5.72
N ARG A 5 -12.31 23.36 6.72
CA ARG A 5 -11.35 23.24 7.81
C ARG A 5 -11.51 21.95 8.62
N ARG A 6 -12.74 21.41 8.72
CA ARG A 6 -12.99 20.13 9.43
C ARG A 6 -12.32 18.98 8.71
N TYR A 7 -12.35 18.95 7.39
CA TYR A 7 -11.73 17.91 6.59
C TYR A 7 -10.20 18.04 6.56
N GLN A 8 -9.68 19.27 6.55
CA GLN A 8 -8.25 19.52 6.70
C GLN A 8 -7.73 19.01 8.05
N ILE A 9 -8.46 19.27 9.15
CA ILE A 9 -8.11 18.75 10.48
C ILE A 9 -8.15 17.21 10.49
N ALA A 10 -9.21 16.59 9.95
CA ALA A 10 -9.30 15.14 9.87
C ALA A 10 -8.13 14.54 9.07
N LEU A 11 -7.76 15.16 7.96
CA LEU A 11 -6.61 14.76 7.14
C LEU A 11 -5.29 14.90 7.91
N CYS A 12 -5.09 16.02 8.62
CA CYS A 12 -3.92 16.24 9.47
C CYS A 12 -3.80 15.16 10.56
N VAL A 13 -4.90 14.88 11.27
CA VAL A 13 -4.93 13.84 12.32
C VAL A 13 -4.58 12.48 11.73
N LEU A 14 -5.18 12.13 10.58
CA LEU A 14 -4.93 10.85 9.90
C LEU A 14 -3.45 10.69 9.54
N TYR A 15 -2.83 11.70 8.91
CA TYR A 15 -1.42 11.63 8.51
C TYR A 15 -0.46 11.72 9.70
N THR A 16 -0.82 12.43 10.75
CA THR A 16 -0.05 12.45 12.01
C THR A 16 -0.05 11.07 12.65
N CYS A 17 -1.22 10.44 12.79
CA CYS A 17 -1.32 9.06 13.31
C CYS A 17 -0.53 8.07 12.44
N PHE A 18 -0.63 8.16 11.12
CA PHE A 18 0.14 7.35 10.20
C PHE A 18 1.65 7.53 10.40
N THR A 19 2.11 8.78 10.48
CA THR A 19 3.54 9.11 10.66
C THR A 19 4.07 8.58 11.99
N LEU A 20 3.31 8.74 13.08
CA LEU A 20 3.67 8.21 14.40
C LEU A 20 3.76 6.68 14.41
N LEU A 21 2.77 5.99 13.82
CA LEU A 21 2.79 4.54 13.66
C LEU A 21 4.00 4.09 12.84
N ARG A 22 4.23 4.73 11.69
CA ARG A 22 5.38 4.43 10.82
C ARG A 22 6.71 4.65 11.55
N PHE A 23 6.85 5.75 12.30
CA PHE A 23 8.06 6.05 13.07
C PHE A 23 8.32 4.99 14.15
N ARG A 24 7.28 4.62 14.91
CA ARG A 24 7.35 3.56 15.94
C ARG A 24 7.88 2.24 15.36
N TYR A 25 7.28 1.77 14.25
CA TYR A 25 7.67 0.50 13.64
C TYR A 25 9.03 0.57 12.95
N ARG A 26 9.38 1.69 12.32
CA ARG A 26 10.74 1.88 11.75
C ARG A 26 11.82 1.91 12.81
N ARG A 27 11.56 2.51 13.94
CA ARG A 27 12.51 2.53 15.06
C ARG A 27 12.75 1.12 15.61
N ALA A 28 11.70 0.33 15.78
CA ALA A 28 11.81 -1.07 16.19
C ALA A 28 12.59 -1.92 15.16
N ALA A 29 12.41 -1.68 13.85
CA ALA A 29 13.10 -2.40 12.79
C ALA A 29 14.59 -2.02 12.64
N ARG A 30 14.99 -0.79 12.99
CA ARG A 30 16.40 -0.33 12.93
C ARG A 30 17.31 -0.99 13.97
N ALA A 31 16.75 -1.52 15.04
CA ALA A 31 17.50 -2.25 16.07
C ALA A 31 18.02 -3.62 15.58
N GLN A 32 17.67 -4.03 14.37
CA GLN A 32 18.10 -5.28 13.76
C GLN A 32 19.21 -5.02 12.73
N ILE A 33 20.17 -5.96 12.65
CA ILE A 33 21.41 -5.85 11.84
C ILE A 33 21.10 -5.50 10.37
N PRO A 34 21.79 -4.51 9.77
CA PRO A 34 21.60 -4.14 8.38
C PRO A 34 22.16 -5.22 7.43
N VAL A 35 21.37 -5.67 6.48
CA VAL A 35 21.85 -6.43 5.32
C VAL A 35 22.34 -5.46 4.24
N PRO A 36 23.38 -5.79 3.44
CA PRO A 36 23.89 -4.94 2.37
C PRO A 36 22.77 -4.47 1.43
N ARG A 37 22.88 -3.22 1.02
CA ARG A 37 21.85 -2.50 0.25
C ARG A 37 22.02 -2.80 -1.23
N GLU A 38 21.16 -3.57 -1.84
CA GLU A 38 20.93 -3.46 -3.28
C GLU A 38 19.99 -2.29 -3.54
N ASP A 39 20.48 -1.26 -4.20
CA ASP A 39 19.68 -0.11 -4.62
C ASP A 39 18.92 -0.47 -5.90
N ASN A 40 17.70 -0.93 -5.73
CA ASN A 40 16.78 -1.27 -6.83
C ASN A 40 16.06 -0.04 -7.43
N GLY A 41 16.56 1.17 -7.24
CA GLY A 41 15.94 2.43 -7.66
C GLY A 41 14.69 2.81 -6.82
N ASP A 42 14.29 1.99 -5.84
CA ASP A 42 13.15 2.29 -4.98
C ASP A 42 13.45 3.41 -3.99
N ALA A 43 14.69 3.49 -3.51
CA ALA A 43 15.12 4.57 -2.62
C ALA A 43 15.03 5.93 -3.33
N GLN A 44 15.45 5.99 -4.60
CA GLN A 44 15.37 7.21 -5.41
C GLN A 44 13.91 7.61 -5.67
N ARG A 45 13.05 6.66 -6.07
CA ARG A 45 11.61 6.93 -6.31
C ARG A 45 10.91 7.42 -5.04
N LEU A 46 11.16 6.78 -3.91
CA LEU A 46 10.63 7.21 -2.61
C LEU A 46 11.20 8.57 -2.19
N GLY A 47 12.47 8.85 -2.54
CA GLY A 47 13.13 10.14 -2.31
C GLY A 47 12.52 11.29 -3.08
N VAL A 48 11.80 11.03 -4.18
CA VAL A 48 11.03 12.03 -4.94
C VAL A 48 9.58 12.08 -4.49
N LEU A 49 8.92 10.93 -4.39
CA LEU A 49 7.48 10.86 -4.10
C LEU A 49 7.13 11.38 -2.71
N ILE A 50 7.90 11.00 -1.67
CA ILE A 50 7.59 11.41 -0.30
C ILE A 50 7.71 12.93 -0.12
N PRO A 51 8.80 13.61 -0.53
CA PRO A 51 8.87 15.08 -0.47
C PRO A 51 7.78 15.77 -1.29
N TYR A 52 7.44 15.23 -2.47
CA TYR A 52 6.34 15.74 -3.28
C TYR A 52 4.99 15.67 -2.54
N GLU A 53 4.65 14.52 -1.95
CA GLU A 53 3.42 14.36 -1.16
C GLU A 53 3.39 15.29 0.05
N VAL A 54 4.51 15.39 0.77
CA VAL A 54 4.64 16.29 1.94
C VAL A 54 4.47 17.76 1.51
N MET A 55 5.13 18.16 0.43
CA MET A 55 5.03 19.53 -0.09
C MET A 55 3.58 19.86 -0.49
N THR A 56 2.94 19.02 -1.29
CA THR A 56 1.56 19.24 -1.76
C THR A 56 0.54 19.15 -0.62
N PHE A 57 0.80 18.32 0.40
CA PHE A 57 0.01 18.28 1.63
C PHE A 57 0.04 19.62 2.36
N PHE A 58 1.24 20.18 2.60
CA PHE A 58 1.36 21.48 3.25
C PHE A 58 0.82 22.61 2.39
N LEU A 59 0.98 22.56 1.07
CA LEU A 59 0.38 23.51 0.14
C LEU A 59 -1.15 23.52 0.28
N TYR A 60 -1.77 22.35 0.35
CA TYR A 60 -3.22 22.23 0.55
C TYR A 60 -3.68 22.77 1.91
N LEU A 61 -2.89 22.58 2.97
CA LEU A 61 -3.24 23.04 4.31
C LEU A 61 -3.06 24.54 4.51
N LEU A 62 -1.91 25.08 4.07
CA LEU A 62 -1.49 26.43 4.39
C LEU A 62 -1.94 27.45 3.31
N LEU A 63 -1.99 27.00 2.06
CA LEU A 63 -2.32 27.82 0.90
C LEU A 63 -3.44 27.18 0.06
N PRO A 64 -4.64 26.93 0.64
CA PRO A 64 -5.69 26.17 -0.03
C PRO A 64 -6.19 26.83 -1.33
N ARG A 65 -6.03 28.16 -1.47
CA ARG A 65 -6.39 28.88 -2.69
C ARG A 65 -5.56 28.47 -3.90
N THR A 66 -4.32 28.03 -3.72
CA THR A 66 -3.44 27.61 -4.81
C THR A 66 -3.92 26.33 -5.48
N LEU A 67 -4.67 25.49 -4.78
CA LEU A 67 -5.21 24.23 -5.27
C LEU A 67 -6.74 24.27 -5.46
N ALA A 68 -7.37 25.45 -5.30
CA ALA A 68 -8.82 25.60 -5.41
C ALA A 68 -9.36 25.28 -6.82
N TRP A 69 -8.55 25.45 -7.86
CA TRP A 69 -8.89 25.10 -9.24
C TRP A 69 -9.17 23.61 -9.45
N ALA A 70 -8.62 22.75 -8.60
CA ALA A 70 -8.79 21.29 -8.66
C ALA A 70 -9.83 20.79 -7.63
N ALA A 71 -10.57 21.68 -6.97
CA ALA A 71 -11.61 21.29 -6.03
C ALA A 71 -12.77 20.58 -6.75
N VAL A 72 -13.24 19.49 -6.17
CA VAL A 72 -14.35 18.69 -6.71
C VAL A 72 -15.52 18.76 -5.72
N PRO A 73 -16.76 18.96 -6.20
CA PRO A 73 -17.94 18.95 -5.35
C PRO A 73 -18.23 17.52 -4.86
N VAL A 74 -17.70 17.17 -3.70
CA VAL A 74 -17.91 15.87 -3.07
C VAL A 74 -18.86 16.04 -1.88
N PRO A 75 -19.98 15.25 -1.79
CA PRO A 75 -20.89 15.31 -0.67
C PRO A 75 -20.22 15.05 0.68
N ALA A 76 -20.66 15.75 1.72
CA ALA A 76 -20.09 15.64 3.07
C ALA A 76 -20.04 14.19 3.59
N ALA A 77 -21.08 13.39 3.33
CA ALA A 77 -21.14 11.98 3.72
C ALA A 77 -20.00 11.17 3.08
N VAL A 78 -19.68 11.41 1.81
CA VAL A 78 -18.59 10.72 1.09
C VAL A 78 -17.22 11.14 1.63
N ARG A 79 -17.06 12.41 1.97
CA ARG A 79 -15.83 12.91 2.60
C ARG A 79 -15.61 12.28 3.97
N TRP A 80 -16.65 12.14 4.79
CA TRP A 80 -16.57 11.47 6.10
C TRP A 80 -16.39 9.95 5.97
N ALA A 81 -16.94 9.32 4.93
CA ALA A 81 -16.60 7.93 4.59
C ALA A 81 -15.10 7.78 4.26
N GLY A 82 -14.48 8.80 3.66
CA GLY A 82 -13.03 8.89 3.51
C GLY A 82 -12.28 8.85 4.84
N ALA A 83 -12.77 9.58 5.87
CA ALA A 83 -12.17 9.52 7.21
C ALA A 83 -12.26 8.11 7.83
N ALA A 84 -13.42 7.47 7.74
CA ALA A 84 -13.61 6.09 8.21
C ALA A 84 -12.67 5.10 7.47
N LEU A 85 -12.54 5.27 6.14
CA LEU A 85 -11.61 4.48 5.32
C LEU A 85 -10.16 4.68 5.77
N GLY A 86 -9.76 5.91 6.09
CA GLY A 86 -8.45 6.22 6.63
C GLY A 86 -8.18 5.57 7.97
N CYS A 87 -9.15 5.57 8.88
CA CYS A 87 -9.05 4.84 10.15
C CYS A 87 -8.87 3.33 9.92
N ALA A 88 -9.64 2.73 9.01
CA ALA A 88 -9.49 1.33 8.63
C ALA A 88 -8.09 1.03 8.05
N ALA A 89 -7.56 1.96 7.23
CA ALA A 89 -6.20 1.86 6.69
C ALA A 89 -5.13 1.87 7.80
N LEU A 90 -5.27 2.73 8.83
CA LEU A 90 -4.35 2.77 9.97
C LEU A 90 -4.40 1.48 10.79
N VAL A 91 -5.60 0.95 11.04
CA VAL A 91 -5.78 -0.33 11.75
C VAL A 91 -5.12 -1.46 10.96
N LEU A 92 -5.36 -1.55 9.66
CA LEU A 92 -4.73 -2.54 8.79
C LEU A 92 -3.20 -2.37 8.79
N PHE A 93 -2.69 -1.15 8.68
CA PHE A 93 -1.27 -0.85 8.71
C PHE A 93 -0.60 -1.32 10.02
N ALA A 94 -1.22 -1.03 11.16
CA ALA A 94 -0.73 -1.50 12.46
C ALA A 94 -0.76 -3.03 12.57
N TRP A 95 -1.82 -3.67 12.07
CA TRP A 95 -1.95 -5.13 12.08
C TRP A 95 -0.91 -5.81 11.20
N VAL A 96 -0.64 -5.27 10.00
CA VAL A 96 0.43 -5.74 9.11
C VAL A 96 1.79 -5.70 9.80
N HIS A 97 2.12 -4.60 10.46
CA HIS A 97 3.41 -4.49 11.16
C HIS A 97 3.54 -5.49 12.33
N ARG A 98 2.44 -5.72 13.06
CA ARG A 98 2.43 -6.74 14.12
C ARG A 98 2.63 -8.15 13.54
N ALA A 99 2.01 -8.47 12.40
CA ALA A 99 2.12 -9.76 11.76
C ALA A 99 3.52 -10.00 11.16
N LEU A 100 4.16 -8.96 10.60
CA LEU A 100 5.53 -9.04 10.08
C LEU A 100 6.58 -9.17 11.17
N GLY A 101 6.40 -8.45 12.29
CA GLY A 101 7.38 -8.47 13.38
C GLY A 101 8.80 -8.18 12.88
N ALA A 102 9.72 -9.11 13.13
CA ALA A 102 11.13 -9.04 12.71
C ALA A 102 11.33 -9.11 11.18
N ASN A 103 10.37 -9.63 10.43
CA ASN A 103 10.43 -9.72 8.96
C ASN A 103 10.15 -8.37 8.27
N TYR A 104 9.76 -7.32 9.01
CA TYR A 104 9.51 -6.01 8.42
C TYR A 104 10.79 -5.36 7.91
N SER A 105 10.80 -5.01 6.61
CA SER A 105 11.80 -4.12 6.01
C SER A 105 11.10 -3.04 5.18
N TRP A 106 11.62 -1.81 5.24
CA TRP A 106 11.10 -0.70 4.43
C TRP A 106 11.66 -0.69 3.00
N LEU A 107 12.79 -1.40 2.79
CA LEU A 107 13.37 -1.70 1.48
C LEU A 107 13.04 -3.13 1.08
N LEU A 108 13.12 -3.43 -0.21
CA LEU A 108 13.01 -4.79 -0.74
C LEU A 108 14.28 -5.56 -0.39
N GLN A 109 14.29 -6.19 0.77
CA GLN A 109 15.43 -6.96 1.27
C GLN A 109 14.92 -8.15 2.08
N LEU A 110 15.49 -9.31 1.83
CA LEU A 110 15.39 -10.46 2.71
C LEU A 110 16.49 -10.34 3.78
N ARG A 111 16.12 -10.61 5.01
CA ARG A 111 17.06 -10.65 6.14
C ARG A 111 17.49 -12.08 6.39
N GLU A 112 18.62 -12.25 7.04
CA GLU A 112 19.04 -13.55 7.57
C GLU A 112 17.96 -14.07 8.53
N GLY A 113 17.54 -15.33 8.36
CA GLY A 113 16.43 -15.91 9.11
C GLY A 113 15.02 -15.42 8.69
N HIS A 114 14.88 -14.73 7.53
CA HIS A 114 13.58 -14.29 7.03
C HIS A 114 12.64 -15.47 6.83
N THR A 115 11.42 -15.37 7.36
CA THR A 115 10.39 -16.39 7.23
C THR A 115 9.21 -15.89 6.40
N LEU A 116 8.60 -16.79 5.63
CA LEU A 116 7.40 -16.46 4.86
C LEU A 116 6.20 -16.27 5.80
N VAL A 117 5.77 -15.02 5.99
CA VAL A 117 4.61 -14.69 6.80
C VAL A 117 3.34 -14.89 5.97
N THR A 118 2.49 -15.83 6.42
CA THR A 118 1.18 -16.15 5.81
C THR A 118 0.01 -16.01 6.79
N SER A 119 0.27 -15.51 7.99
CA SER A 119 -0.70 -15.32 9.07
C SER A 119 -1.24 -13.89 9.13
N GLY A 120 -2.22 -13.64 10.01
CA GLY A 120 -2.81 -12.32 10.15
C GLY A 120 -3.45 -11.82 8.85
N PRO A 121 -3.21 -10.57 8.42
CA PRO A 121 -3.75 -10.03 7.17
C PRO A 121 -3.19 -10.74 5.94
N TYR A 122 -2.01 -11.35 6.03
CA TYR A 122 -1.37 -12.11 4.95
C TYR A 122 -2.13 -13.38 4.56
N ARG A 123 -3.02 -13.89 5.40
CA ARG A 123 -3.86 -15.05 5.04
C ARG A 123 -4.87 -14.74 3.93
N TRP A 124 -5.23 -13.46 3.76
CA TRP A 124 -6.23 -13.03 2.77
C TRP A 124 -5.62 -12.40 1.53
N VAL A 125 -4.57 -11.57 1.71
CA VAL A 125 -3.88 -10.87 0.61
C VAL A 125 -2.37 -10.95 0.80
N ARG A 126 -1.62 -10.97 -0.32
CA ARG A 126 -0.16 -11.06 -0.28
C ARG A 126 0.53 -9.75 0.10
N HIS A 127 -0.11 -8.62 -0.25
CA HIS A 127 0.46 -7.29 -0.03
C HIS A 127 -0.46 -6.39 0.81
N PRO A 128 -0.80 -6.80 2.05
CA PRO A 128 -1.75 -6.03 2.87
C PRO A 128 -1.21 -4.67 3.29
N MET A 129 0.12 -4.48 3.30
CA MET A 129 0.74 -3.17 3.54
C MET A 129 0.46 -2.20 2.38
N TYR A 130 0.56 -2.67 1.14
CA TYR A 130 0.23 -1.84 -0.02
C TYR A 130 -1.27 -1.57 -0.12
N THR A 131 -2.10 -2.53 0.28
CA THR A 131 -3.55 -2.30 0.45
C THR A 131 -3.80 -1.16 1.45
N ALA A 132 -3.12 -1.16 2.60
CA ALA A 132 -3.26 -0.07 3.58
C ALA A 132 -2.82 1.30 3.01
N PHE A 133 -1.75 1.35 2.21
CA PHE A 133 -1.34 2.60 1.53
C PHE A 133 -2.37 3.06 0.50
N ILE A 134 -2.91 2.14 -0.32
CA ILE A 134 -3.96 2.47 -1.29
C ILE A 134 -5.19 3.05 -0.57
N LEU A 135 -5.65 2.41 0.50
CA LEU A 135 -6.79 2.89 1.29
C LEU A 135 -6.52 4.26 1.92
N LEU A 136 -5.30 4.50 2.42
CA LEU A 136 -4.90 5.78 2.99
C LEU A 136 -4.92 6.91 1.95
N HIS A 137 -4.42 6.66 0.75
CA HIS A 137 -4.42 7.65 -0.35
C HIS A 137 -5.83 7.90 -0.89
N MET A 138 -6.68 6.85 -0.97
CA MET A 138 -8.09 7.01 -1.28
C MET A 138 -8.81 7.86 -0.23
N ALA A 139 -8.54 7.62 1.05
CA ALA A 139 -9.08 8.42 2.15
C ALA A 139 -8.67 9.89 2.03
N ALA A 140 -7.39 10.15 1.69
CA ALA A 140 -6.89 11.49 1.47
C ALA A 140 -7.55 12.20 0.28
N ALA A 141 -7.75 11.48 -0.84
CA ALA A 141 -8.44 12.00 -2.02
C ALA A 141 -9.91 12.39 -1.70
N LEU A 142 -10.63 11.53 -0.96
CA LEU A 142 -12.01 11.80 -0.54
C LEU A 142 -12.08 12.96 0.46
N LEU A 143 -11.23 12.99 1.47
CA LEU A 143 -11.19 14.05 2.48
C LEU A 143 -10.83 15.40 1.89
N SER A 144 -9.80 15.45 1.04
CA SER A 144 -9.39 16.71 0.40
C SER A 144 -10.41 17.21 -0.62
N ALA A 145 -11.20 16.33 -1.21
CA ALA A 145 -12.08 16.64 -2.34
C ALA A 145 -11.35 17.47 -3.41
N ASN A 146 -10.10 17.11 -3.70
CA ASN A 146 -9.23 17.80 -4.62
C ASN A 146 -8.65 16.81 -5.64
N ALA A 147 -9.02 17.00 -6.91
CA ALA A 147 -8.65 16.09 -8.00
C ALA A 147 -7.13 16.05 -8.22
N PHE A 148 -6.44 17.18 -8.09
CA PHE A 148 -4.99 17.22 -8.26
C PHE A 148 -4.28 16.35 -7.21
N LEU A 149 -4.61 16.50 -5.92
CA LEU A 149 -4.04 15.68 -4.86
C LEU A 149 -4.39 14.20 -5.05
N GLY A 150 -5.69 13.91 -5.29
CA GLY A 150 -6.14 12.54 -5.47
C GLY A 150 -5.43 11.82 -6.62
N LEU A 151 -5.36 12.44 -7.79
CA LEU A 151 -4.75 11.85 -8.97
C LEU A 151 -3.23 11.71 -8.84
N THR A 152 -2.54 12.74 -8.33
CA THR A 152 -1.08 12.72 -8.25
C THR A 152 -0.58 11.75 -7.15
N TRP A 153 -1.24 11.70 -6.00
CA TRP A 153 -0.85 10.79 -4.93
C TRP A 153 -1.19 9.33 -5.26
N LEU A 154 -2.42 9.04 -5.73
CA LEU A 154 -2.78 7.69 -6.15
C LEU A 154 -1.99 7.24 -7.38
N GLY A 155 -1.76 8.13 -8.34
CA GLY A 155 -0.95 7.86 -9.53
C GLY A 155 0.51 7.59 -9.19
N GLY A 156 1.12 8.41 -8.33
CA GLY A 156 2.48 8.21 -7.83
C GLY A 156 2.63 6.88 -7.08
N LEU A 157 1.68 6.57 -6.18
CA LEU A 157 1.63 5.28 -5.50
C LEU A 157 1.49 4.12 -6.50
N ALA A 158 0.59 4.22 -7.47
CA ALA A 158 0.38 3.17 -8.48
C ALA A 158 1.65 2.91 -9.30
N LEU A 159 2.34 3.96 -9.75
CA LEU A 159 3.62 3.86 -10.47
C LEU A 159 4.71 3.19 -9.61
N LEU A 160 4.80 3.57 -8.34
CA LEU A 160 5.73 2.93 -7.40
C LEU A 160 5.43 1.44 -7.25
N LEU A 161 4.16 1.09 -7.01
CA LEU A 161 3.73 -0.29 -6.73
C LEU A 161 3.82 -1.19 -7.96
N ALA A 162 3.61 -0.66 -9.17
CA ALA A 162 3.64 -1.44 -10.41
C ALA A 162 4.98 -2.19 -10.61
N GLY A 163 6.10 -1.52 -10.31
CA GLY A 163 7.43 -2.14 -10.38
C GLY A 163 7.79 -2.92 -9.11
N ARG A 164 7.50 -2.32 -7.94
CA ARG A 164 7.90 -2.86 -6.64
C ARG A 164 7.28 -4.23 -6.34
N VAL A 165 5.97 -4.39 -6.59
CA VAL A 165 5.26 -5.65 -6.34
C VAL A 165 5.84 -6.81 -7.15
N ARG A 166 6.18 -6.56 -8.43
CA ARG A 166 6.78 -7.59 -9.29
C ARG A 166 8.14 -8.04 -8.77
N ARG A 167 8.99 -7.08 -8.36
CA ARG A 167 10.33 -7.40 -7.81
C ARG A 167 10.21 -8.13 -6.47
N GLU A 168 9.29 -7.71 -5.61
CA GLU A 168 9.04 -8.37 -4.31
C GLU A 168 8.56 -9.81 -4.50
N GLU A 169 7.59 -10.05 -5.40
CA GLU A 169 7.10 -11.42 -5.70
C GLU A 169 8.20 -12.29 -6.35
N ALA A 170 9.08 -11.72 -7.19
CA ALA A 170 10.22 -12.43 -7.75
C ALA A 170 11.22 -12.84 -6.66
N MET A 171 11.65 -11.89 -5.82
CA MET A 171 12.55 -12.13 -4.69
C MET A 171 11.99 -13.18 -3.70
N LEU A 172 10.71 -13.10 -3.36
CA LEU A 172 10.06 -14.07 -2.49
C LEU A 172 9.93 -15.46 -3.16
N THR A 173 9.72 -15.49 -4.49
CA THR A 173 9.68 -16.74 -5.24
C THR A 173 11.05 -17.42 -5.29
N GLU A 174 12.11 -16.65 -5.47
CA GLU A 174 13.49 -17.14 -5.43
C GLU A 174 13.84 -17.69 -4.05
N ALA A 175 13.53 -16.96 -2.99
CA ALA A 175 13.88 -17.36 -1.62
C ALA A 175 13.06 -18.52 -1.07
N PHE A 176 11.76 -18.58 -1.36
CA PHE A 176 10.84 -19.57 -0.77
C PHE A 176 10.31 -20.63 -1.75
N GLY A 177 10.62 -20.53 -3.02
CA GLY A 177 10.34 -21.52 -4.06
C GLY A 177 8.88 -21.96 -4.12
N THR A 178 8.67 -23.27 -4.00
CA THR A 178 7.34 -23.90 -4.06
C THR A 178 6.39 -23.45 -2.96
N LYS A 179 6.90 -23.10 -1.76
CA LYS A 179 6.08 -22.60 -0.64
C LYS A 179 5.41 -21.26 -1.01
N TYR A 180 6.16 -20.35 -1.64
CA TYR A 180 5.59 -19.06 -2.05
C TYR A 180 4.63 -19.23 -3.25
N LYS A 181 4.94 -20.11 -4.21
CA LYS A 181 4.03 -20.42 -5.33
C LYS A 181 2.69 -20.99 -4.83
N ALA A 182 2.71 -21.92 -3.85
CA ALA A 182 1.50 -22.43 -3.24
C ALA A 182 0.71 -21.36 -2.47
N TYR A 183 1.40 -20.42 -1.82
CA TYR A 183 0.78 -19.27 -1.16
C TYR A 183 0.12 -18.32 -2.18
N MET A 184 0.80 -18.01 -3.30
CA MET A 184 0.24 -17.20 -4.39
C MET A 184 -1.02 -17.82 -5.00
N ALA A 185 -1.10 -19.15 -5.09
CA ALA A 185 -2.24 -19.84 -5.67
C ALA A 185 -3.55 -19.65 -4.88
N ARG A 186 -3.47 -19.41 -3.57
CA ARG A 186 -4.63 -19.32 -2.67
C ARG A 186 -4.94 -17.90 -2.19
N THR A 187 -4.04 -16.93 -2.41
CA THR A 187 -4.20 -15.55 -1.92
C THR A 187 -4.19 -14.54 -3.05
N GLY A 188 -5.01 -13.48 -2.95
CA GLY A 188 -4.99 -12.36 -3.88
C GLY A 188 -3.81 -11.42 -3.60
N ARG A 189 -3.49 -10.52 -4.55
CA ARG A 189 -2.44 -9.49 -4.34
C ARG A 189 -2.86 -8.45 -3.32
N PHE A 190 -3.95 -7.73 -3.61
CA PHE A 190 -4.45 -6.59 -2.83
C PHE A 190 -5.86 -6.83 -2.29
N LEU A 191 -6.63 -7.73 -2.92
CA LEU A 191 -8.00 -8.07 -2.55
C LEU A 191 -8.12 -9.56 -2.23
N PRO A 192 -8.91 -9.92 -1.21
CA PRO A 192 -9.18 -11.32 -0.88
C PRO A 192 -9.85 -12.07 -2.04
N GLY A 193 -9.48 -13.34 -2.23
CA GLY A 193 -10.17 -14.26 -3.14
C GLY A 193 -9.88 -14.11 -4.64
N VAL A 194 -9.31 -13.00 -5.10
CA VAL A 194 -9.04 -12.75 -6.54
C VAL A 194 -8.00 -13.72 -7.12
N GLY A 195 -7.05 -14.20 -6.29
CA GLY A 195 -6.07 -15.21 -6.70
C GLY A 195 -6.68 -16.57 -7.03
N ARG A 196 -7.75 -16.95 -6.33
CA ARG A 196 -8.44 -18.23 -6.52
C ARG A 196 -9.24 -18.28 -7.84
N ALA A 197 -9.89 -17.17 -8.20
CA ALA A 197 -10.68 -17.06 -9.43
C ALA A 197 -9.79 -17.07 -10.69
N VAL A 198 -8.67 -16.35 -10.67
CA VAL A 198 -7.73 -16.26 -11.80
C VAL A 198 -7.05 -17.60 -12.07
N ASN A 199 -6.69 -18.37 -11.03
CA ASN A 199 -6.05 -19.66 -11.19
C ASN A 199 -7.03 -20.74 -11.66
N LEU A 200 -8.30 -20.71 -11.24
CA LEU A 200 -9.35 -21.59 -11.75
C LEU A 200 -9.67 -21.31 -13.22
N ALA A 201 -9.68 -20.04 -13.64
CA ALA A 201 -9.86 -19.66 -15.04
C ALA A 201 -8.69 -20.16 -15.91
N LYS A 202 -7.42 -19.99 -15.46
CA LYS A 202 -6.24 -20.50 -16.18
C LYS A 202 -6.20 -22.04 -16.25
N ALA A 203 -6.62 -22.74 -15.22
CA ALA A 203 -6.68 -24.20 -15.22
C ALA A 203 -7.71 -24.73 -16.22
N ARG A 204 -8.86 -24.04 -16.36
CA ARG A 204 -9.89 -24.40 -17.33
C ARG A 204 -9.45 -24.17 -18.80
N THR A 205 -8.70 -23.13 -19.07
CA THR A 205 -8.20 -22.83 -20.43
C THR A 205 -7.06 -23.77 -20.86
N HIS A 206 -6.26 -24.29 -19.94
CA HIS A 206 -5.19 -25.26 -20.24
C HIS A 206 -5.70 -26.71 -20.30
N GLY A 207 -6.77 -27.03 -19.57
CA GLY A 207 -7.37 -28.37 -19.59
C GLY A 207 -8.20 -28.68 -20.86
N SER A 208 -8.50 -27.67 -21.67
CA SER A 208 -9.30 -27.81 -22.90
C SER A 208 -8.49 -28.20 -24.15
N LYS A 209 -7.15 -28.21 -24.09
CA LYS A 209 -6.30 -28.70 -25.18
C LYS A 209 -5.89 -30.16 -24.90
N LYS A 210 -6.82 -31.12 -25.05
CA LYS A 210 -6.45 -32.53 -25.30
C LYS A 210 -5.88 -32.62 -26.72
N PRO A 211 -4.71 -33.26 -26.92
CA PRO A 211 -4.28 -33.59 -28.27
C PRO A 211 -5.24 -34.62 -28.85
N SER A 212 -5.81 -34.33 -30.02
CA SER A 212 -6.45 -35.31 -30.87
C SER A 212 -5.37 -36.32 -31.29
N GLN A 213 -5.43 -37.52 -30.74
CA GLN A 213 -4.72 -38.65 -31.31
C GLN A 213 -5.44 -39.03 -32.62
N GLY A 214 -4.75 -38.78 -33.74
CA GLY A 214 -4.98 -39.38 -35.02
C GLY A 214 -3.96 -40.49 -35.20
#